data_8922932b55116f0a31fd2bf7079de6d0
#
_entry.id   8922932b55116f0a31fd2bf7079de6d0
#
_cell.length_a   1.000
_cell.length_b   1.000
_cell.length_c   1.000
_cell.angle_alpha   90.00
_cell.angle_beta   90.00
_cell.angle_gamma   90.00
#
_symmetry.space_group_name_H-M   'P 1'
#
loop_
_entity.id
_entity.type
_entity.pdbx_description
1 polymer ?
#
loop_
_entity_poly.entity_id
_entity_poly.type
_entity_poly.pdbx_seq_one_letter_code
_entity_poly.pdbx_strand_id
1 'polypeptide(L)'
;MARMKFLCDAERCIECNACVTACKNEHEVPWGVNRRRVVTINDGKPGERSISVACMHCSDAPCMAVCPVDCFYQSAEGVVLHNKDLCIGCGYCFYACPFGAPQFPQVGNFGSRGKMDKCTFCAGGPEEANSDVEFKKYGRNRLAEGKLPLCAEM
;
A
#
# COMPACT_ATOMS: atom_id res chain seq x y z
N MET A 1 4.01 -14.29 16.75
CA MET A 1 2.84 -13.38 16.61
C MET A 1 2.12 -13.70 15.30
N ALA A 2 0.80 -13.55 15.27
CA ALA A 2 0.02 -13.74 14.04
C ALA A 2 0.32 -12.59 13.07
N ARG A 3 0.54 -12.90 11.78
CA ARG A 3 0.78 -11.90 10.74
C ARG A 3 -0.56 -11.28 10.32
N MET A 4 -0.59 -9.97 10.23
CA MET A 4 -1.77 -9.25 9.74
C MET A 4 -1.90 -9.39 8.22
N LYS A 5 -3.09 -9.70 7.73
CA LYS A 5 -3.44 -9.82 6.31
C LYS A 5 -4.82 -9.23 6.05
N PHE A 6 -5.07 -8.83 4.81
CA PHE A 6 -6.42 -8.51 4.37
C PHE A 6 -7.14 -9.78 3.89
N LEU A 7 -8.37 -9.95 4.34
CA LEU A 7 -9.31 -10.90 3.77
C LEU A 7 -10.33 -10.11 2.95
N CYS A 8 -10.52 -10.49 1.69
CA CYS A 8 -11.54 -9.95 0.82
C CYS A 8 -12.53 -11.06 0.47
N ASP A 9 -13.80 -10.85 0.81
CA ASP A 9 -14.89 -11.72 0.37
C ASP A 9 -15.31 -11.30 -1.04
N ALA A 10 -14.91 -12.10 -2.04
CA ALA A 10 -15.17 -11.80 -3.45
C ALA A 10 -16.66 -11.93 -3.84
N GLU A 11 -17.46 -12.64 -3.05
CA GLU A 11 -18.91 -12.74 -3.29
C GLU A 11 -19.67 -11.51 -2.83
N ARG A 12 -19.11 -10.78 -1.87
CA ARG A 12 -19.68 -9.55 -1.34
C ARG A 12 -19.19 -8.28 -2.03
N CYS A 13 -18.13 -8.37 -2.81
CA CYS A 13 -17.56 -7.21 -3.50
C CYS A 13 -18.47 -6.78 -4.66
N ILE A 14 -19.01 -5.57 -4.58
CA ILE A 14 -19.89 -4.96 -5.59
C ILE A 14 -19.20 -3.89 -6.42
N GLU A 15 -17.87 -3.81 -6.40
CA GLU A 15 -17.06 -2.82 -7.14
C GLU A 15 -17.33 -1.35 -6.81
N CYS A 16 -17.91 -1.04 -5.68
CA CYS A 16 -18.28 0.34 -5.30
C CYS A 16 -17.06 1.26 -5.10
N ASN A 17 -15.82 0.74 -5.07
CA ASN A 17 -14.56 1.48 -4.84
C ASN A 17 -14.50 2.29 -3.53
N ALA A 18 -15.41 2.07 -2.58
CA ALA A 18 -15.38 2.75 -1.29
C ALA A 18 -14.04 2.55 -0.56
N CYS A 19 -13.51 1.32 -0.56
CA CYS A 19 -12.21 0.99 0.03
C CYS A 19 -11.03 1.74 -0.64
N VAL A 20 -11.12 2.03 -1.93
CA VAL A 20 -10.12 2.80 -2.69
C VAL A 20 -10.19 4.27 -2.30
N THR A 21 -11.39 4.85 -2.30
CA THR A 21 -11.64 6.26 -1.96
C THR A 21 -11.27 6.53 -0.50
N ALA A 22 -11.68 5.65 0.42
CA ALA A 22 -11.32 5.76 1.83
C ALA A 22 -9.79 5.78 2.03
N CYS A 23 -9.06 4.88 1.36
CA CYS A 23 -7.59 4.85 1.42
C CYS A 23 -6.96 6.14 0.86
N LYS A 24 -7.48 6.66 -0.26
CA LYS A 24 -6.96 7.89 -0.87
C LYS A 24 -7.18 9.11 0.03
N ASN A 25 -8.35 9.24 0.61
CA ASN A 25 -8.68 10.38 1.46
C ASN A 25 -7.95 10.33 2.80
N GLU A 26 -7.90 9.15 3.45
CA GLU A 26 -7.25 8.99 4.75
C GLU A 26 -5.75 9.29 4.73
N HIS A 27 -5.08 8.96 3.64
CA HIS A 27 -3.62 9.08 3.51
C HIS A 27 -3.18 10.18 2.55
N GLU A 28 -4.10 11.00 2.05
CA GLU A 28 -3.81 12.04 1.05
C GLU A 28 -2.92 11.50 -0.08
N VAL A 29 -3.26 10.31 -0.59
CA VAL A 29 -2.44 9.59 -1.56
C VAL A 29 -2.27 10.42 -2.82
N PRO A 30 -1.04 10.68 -3.27
CA PRO A 30 -0.77 11.57 -4.37
C PRO A 30 -1.39 11.10 -5.70
N TRP A 31 -1.55 12.03 -6.63
CA TRP A 31 -2.05 11.74 -7.97
C TRP A 31 -1.19 10.67 -8.66
N GLY A 32 -1.85 9.78 -9.40
CA GLY A 32 -1.18 8.66 -10.09
C GLY A 32 -0.91 7.43 -9.22
N VAL A 33 -1.11 7.51 -7.90
CA VAL A 33 -0.93 6.37 -6.98
C VAL A 33 -2.27 5.86 -6.48
N ASN A 34 -2.45 4.53 -6.53
CA ASN A 34 -3.56 3.82 -5.92
C ASN A 34 -3.01 2.73 -5.02
N ARG A 35 -2.95 2.96 -3.70
CA ARG A 35 -2.50 1.97 -2.72
C ARG A 35 -3.41 0.74 -2.66
N ARG A 36 -4.68 0.92 -3.02
CA ARG A 36 -5.69 -0.13 -3.15
C ARG A 36 -6.46 0.05 -4.46
N ARG A 37 -6.90 -1.05 -5.04
CA ARG A 37 -7.70 -1.08 -6.27
C ARG A 37 -8.67 -2.25 -6.25
N VAL A 38 -9.76 -2.13 -6.98
CA VAL A 38 -10.68 -3.24 -7.25
C VAL A 38 -10.34 -3.82 -8.61
N VAL A 39 -10.30 -5.13 -8.71
CA VAL A 39 -9.99 -5.87 -9.93
C VAL A 39 -11.09 -6.88 -10.17
N THR A 40 -11.65 -6.89 -11.38
CA THR A 40 -12.66 -7.86 -11.81
C THR A 40 -11.97 -9.06 -12.46
N ILE A 41 -12.33 -10.24 -12.02
CA ILE A 41 -11.86 -11.52 -12.57
C ILE A 41 -12.99 -12.09 -13.43
N ASN A 42 -12.66 -12.60 -14.60
CA ASN A 42 -13.61 -13.14 -15.59
C ASN A 42 -14.66 -12.13 -16.04
N ASP A 43 -14.29 -10.88 -16.25
CA ASP A 43 -15.17 -9.80 -16.69
C ASP A 43 -16.05 -10.23 -17.88
N GLY A 44 -17.36 -10.08 -17.75
CA GLY A 44 -18.36 -10.47 -18.74
C GLY A 44 -18.52 -11.98 -18.99
N LYS A 45 -17.98 -12.84 -18.11
CA LYS A 45 -18.05 -14.32 -18.22
C LYS A 45 -18.70 -14.96 -17.00
N PRO A 46 -19.22 -16.20 -17.13
CA PRO A 46 -19.68 -16.95 -15.95
C PRO A 46 -18.57 -17.08 -14.89
N GLY A 47 -18.93 -16.83 -13.65
CA GLY A 47 -17.97 -16.83 -12.53
C GLY A 47 -17.23 -15.50 -12.35
N GLU A 48 -17.74 -14.41 -12.94
CA GLU A 48 -17.27 -13.05 -12.65
C GLU A 48 -17.27 -12.77 -11.15
N ARG A 49 -16.17 -12.23 -10.66
CA ARG A 49 -15.98 -11.84 -9.26
C ARG A 49 -15.05 -10.65 -9.19
N SER A 50 -15.29 -9.78 -8.23
CA SER A 50 -14.44 -8.64 -7.96
C SER A 50 -13.71 -8.78 -6.65
N ILE A 51 -12.46 -8.37 -6.63
CA ILE A 51 -11.61 -8.42 -5.45
C ILE A 51 -10.95 -7.07 -5.20
N SER A 52 -10.89 -6.69 -3.93
CA SER A 52 -10.15 -5.51 -3.49
C SER A 52 -8.71 -5.89 -3.17
N VAL A 53 -7.75 -5.36 -3.94
CA VAL A 53 -6.32 -5.71 -3.86
C VAL A 53 -5.50 -4.53 -3.37
N ALA A 54 -4.49 -4.83 -2.55
CA ALA A 54 -3.46 -3.89 -2.13
C ALA A 54 -2.12 -4.62 -2.00
N CYS A 55 -1.11 -4.03 -1.34
CA CYS A 55 0.11 -4.74 -0.99
C CYS A 55 -0.21 -6.00 -0.17
N MET A 56 0.37 -7.14 -0.53
CA MET A 56 0.16 -8.42 0.15
C MET A 56 1.00 -8.56 1.42
N HIS A 57 1.89 -7.61 1.71
CA HIS A 57 2.83 -7.67 2.84
C HIS A 57 3.48 -9.06 2.97
N CYS A 58 4.13 -9.49 1.90
CA CYS A 58 4.71 -10.84 1.73
C CYS A 58 5.64 -11.22 2.88
N SER A 59 5.70 -12.53 3.18
CA SER A 59 6.64 -13.07 4.17
C SER A 59 8.08 -12.98 3.68
N ASP A 60 8.27 -13.32 2.41
CA ASP A 60 9.49 -13.13 1.65
C ASP A 60 9.18 -12.09 0.57
N ALA A 61 9.51 -10.84 0.85
CA ALA A 61 9.09 -9.71 0.05
C ALA A 61 10.12 -9.38 -1.05
N PRO A 62 9.85 -9.69 -2.33
CA PRO A 62 10.82 -9.44 -3.39
C PRO A 62 11.17 -7.95 -3.54
N CYS A 63 10.26 -7.05 -3.20
CA CYS A 63 10.54 -5.61 -3.21
C CYS A 63 11.59 -5.19 -2.17
N MET A 64 11.72 -5.92 -1.06
CA MET A 64 12.81 -5.70 -0.08
C MET A 64 14.14 -6.24 -0.64
N ALA A 65 14.12 -7.45 -1.20
CA ALA A 65 15.31 -8.12 -1.69
C ALA A 65 16.05 -7.35 -2.82
N VAL A 66 15.29 -6.59 -3.65
CA VAL A 66 15.88 -5.85 -4.78
C VAL A 66 16.18 -4.38 -4.46
N CYS A 67 15.92 -3.91 -3.25
CA CYS A 67 16.12 -2.51 -2.91
C CYS A 67 17.61 -2.20 -2.67
N PRO A 68 18.27 -1.35 -3.50
CA PRO A 68 19.70 -1.10 -3.37
C PRO A 68 20.06 -0.21 -2.17
N VAL A 69 19.06 0.41 -1.54
CA VAL A 69 19.26 1.33 -0.40
C VAL A 69 18.53 0.85 0.87
N ASP A 70 18.08 -0.40 0.89
CA ASP A 70 17.44 -1.03 2.04
C ASP A 70 16.32 -0.19 2.68
N CYS A 71 15.53 0.50 1.84
CA CYS A 71 14.47 1.36 2.36
C CYS A 71 13.27 0.61 2.94
N PHE A 72 13.17 -0.70 2.71
CA PHE A 72 12.09 -1.53 3.26
C PHE A 72 12.48 -2.21 4.55
N TYR A 73 11.51 -2.39 5.41
CA TYR A 73 11.63 -3.16 6.64
C TYR A 73 10.30 -3.83 6.97
N GLN A 74 10.32 -4.78 7.90
CA GLN A 74 9.13 -5.51 8.31
C GLN A 74 8.85 -5.25 9.79
N SER A 75 7.59 -4.91 10.12
CA SER A 75 7.16 -4.73 11.51
C SER A 75 7.01 -6.09 12.23
N ALA A 76 6.86 -6.04 13.55
CA ALA A 76 6.62 -7.24 14.38
C ALA A 76 5.34 -8.01 13.96
N GLU A 77 4.33 -7.30 13.45
CA GLU A 77 3.08 -7.87 12.93
C GLU A 77 3.22 -8.39 11.50
N GLY A 78 4.42 -8.35 10.93
CA GLY A 78 4.72 -8.83 9.60
C GLY A 78 4.25 -7.90 8.47
N VAL A 79 4.01 -6.62 8.77
CA VAL A 79 3.69 -5.60 7.77
C VAL A 79 4.98 -5.13 7.12
N VAL A 80 5.05 -5.17 5.79
CA VAL A 80 6.18 -4.63 5.02
C VAL A 80 6.00 -3.13 4.89
N LEU A 81 6.86 -2.38 5.55
CA LEU A 81 6.90 -0.92 5.57
C LEU A 81 8.09 -0.39 4.77
N HIS A 82 8.19 0.93 4.62
CA HIS A 82 9.30 1.54 3.91
C HIS A 82 9.63 2.92 4.50
N ASN A 83 10.89 3.28 4.43
CA ASN A 83 11.39 4.60 4.78
C ASN A 83 11.52 5.44 3.50
N LYS A 84 10.66 6.45 3.35
CA LYS A 84 10.66 7.34 2.17
C LYS A 84 11.94 8.17 2.06
N ASP A 85 12.61 8.49 3.17
CA ASP A 85 13.83 9.31 3.14
C ASP A 85 14.99 8.58 2.47
N LEU A 86 15.08 7.25 2.66
CA LEU A 86 16.09 6.41 2.02
C LEU A 86 15.79 6.12 0.54
N CYS A 87 14.53 6.21 0.12
CA CYS A 87 14.14 5.87 -1.25
C CYS A 87 14.76 6.83 -2.28
N ILE A 88 15.44 6.26 -3.28
CA ILE A 88 16.04 7.00 -4.40
C ILE A 88 15.20 6.99 -5.68
N GLY A 89 14.00 6.39 -5.67
CA GLY A 89 13.11 6.36 -6.82
C GLY A 89 13.56 5.47 -7.98
N CYS A 90 14.45 4.48 -7.76
CA CYS A 90 15.01 3.65 -8.84
C CYS A 90 14.01 2.75 -9.56
N GLY A 91 12.90 2.36 -8.90
CA GLY A 91 11.82 1.58 -9.51
C GLY A 91 12.01 0.06 -9.49
N TYR A 92 13.11 -0.49 -8.97
CA TYR A 92 13.35 -1.95 -8.94
C TYR A 92 12.24 -2.71 -8.20
N CYS A 93 11.74 -2.15 -7.10
CA CYS A 93 10.64 -2.73 -6.35
C CYS A 93 9.33 -2.84 -7.15
N PHE A 94 9.09 -1.92 -8.09
CA PHE A 94 7.94 -1.97 -9.00
C PHE A 94 8.01 -3.19 -9.92
N TYR A 95 9.17 -3.42 -10.53
CA TYR A 95 9.36 -4.56 -11.44
C TYR A 95 9.42 -5.90 -10.72
N ALA A 96 9.92 -5.93 -9.49
CA ALA A 96 10.02 -7.16 -8.70
C ALA A 96 8.68 -7.60 -8.08
N CYS A 97 7.72 -6.70 -7.94
CA CYS A 97 6.44 -7.02 -7.32
C CYS A 97 5.44 -7.62 -8.31
N PRO A 98 5.02 -8.89 -8.16
CA PRO A 98 4.06 -9.51 -9.08
C PRO A 98 2.66 -8.91 -8.98
N PHE A 99 2.38 -8.14 -7.93
CA PHE A 99 1.06 -7.52 -7.69
C PHE A 99 1.01 -6.04 -8.06
N GLY A 100 2.12 -5.44 -8.51
CA GLY A 100 2.21 -4.01 -8.84
C GLY A 100 1.90 -3.09 -7.65
N ALA A 101 2.24 -3.50 -6.43
CA ALA A 101 1.93 -2.73 -5.22
C ALA A 101 2.79 -1.47 -5.05
N PRO A 102 4.12 -1.50 -5.25
CA PRO A 102 4.94 -0.29 -5.25
C PRO A 102 4.58 0.60 -6.45
N GLN A 103 4.33 1.87 -6.20
CA GLN A 103 3.97 2.85 -7.22
C GLN A 103 4.76 4.15 -7.00
N PHE A 104 4.78 5.02 -8.00
CA PHE A 104 5.48 6.29 -7.95
C PHE A 104 4.52 7.42 -8.33
N PRO A 105 4.50 8.53 -7.57
CA PRO A 105 3.69 9.69 -7.91
C PRO A 105 4.03 10.23 -9.30
N GLN A 106 3.00 10.64 -10.03
CA GLN A 106 3.16 11.33 -11.32
C GLN A 106 3.32 12.84 -11.08
N VAL A 107 4.38 13.21 -10.36
CA VAL A 107 4.69 14.60 -10.04
C VAL A 107 6.10 14.93 -10.52
N GLY A 108 6.26 16.10 -11.12
CA GLY A 108 7.55 16.60 -11.58
C GLY A 108 7.76 16.46 -13.10
N ASN A 109 8.95 16.85 -13.54
CA ASN A 109 9.35 16.80 -14.95
C ASN A 109 9.65 15.37 -15.40
N PHE A 110 9.66 15.16 -16.71
CA PHE A 110 10.02 13.89 -17.32
C PHE A 110 11.32 13.33 -16.72
N GLY A 111 11.29 12.08 -16.26
CA GLY A 111 12.42 11.41 -15.59
C GLY A 111 12.43 11.51 -14.05
N SER A 112 11.63 12.38 -13.45
CA SER A 112 11.49 12.48 -12.00
C SER A 112 10.40 11.51 -11.51
N ARG A 113 10.80 10.39 -10.92
CA ARG A 113 9.85 9.38 -10.43
C ARG A 113 9.33 9.65 -9.02
N GLY A 114 9.94 10.55 -8.28
CA GLY A 114 9.61 10.77 -6.87
C GLY A 114 9.93 9.56 -5.98
N LYS A 115 9.47 9.61 -4.75
CA LYS A 115 9.62 8.53 -3.76
C LYS A 115 8.54 7.47 -3.96
N MET A 116 8.91 6.20 -3.78
CA MET A 116 7.97 5.09 -3.86
C MET A 116 6.86 5.21 -2.82
N ASP A 117 5.65 4.85 -3.22
CA ASP A 117 4.48 4.74 -2.35
C ASP A 117 3.79 3.38 -2.53
N LYS A 118 3.26 2.83 -1.45
CA LYS A 118 2.45 1.61 -1.44
C LYS A 118 1.59 1.55 -0.17
N CYS A 119 0.69 0.60 -0.08
CA CYS A 119 -0.07 0.33 1.13
C CYS A 119 0.88 0.08 2.32
N THR A 120 0.65 0.79 3.42
CA THR A 120 1.36 0.65 4.70
C THR A 120 0.54 -0.09 5.75
N PHE A 121 -0.58 -0.68 5.38
CA PHE A 121 -1.56 -1.29 6.30
C PHE A 121 -2.12 -0.28 7.34
N CYS A 122 -2.07 1.01 7.03
CA CYS A 122 -2.31 2.13 7.96
C CYS A 122 -1.43 2.07 9.23
N ALA A 123 -0.21 1.56 9.10
CA ALA A 123 0.78 1.41 10.17
C ALA A 123 1.91 2.47 10.11
N GLY A 124 1.75 3.50 9.28
CA GLY A 124 2.71 4.61 9.20
C GLY A 124 4.07 4.24 8.61
N GLY A 125 5.12 4.84 9.12
CA GLY A 125 6.51 4.70 8.70
C GLY A 125 7.48 4.50 9.87
N PRO A 126 8.76 4.85 9.72
CA PRO A 126 9.77 4.69 10.76
C PRO A 126 9.76 5.81 11.81
N GLU A 127 9.02 6.88 11.56
CA GLU A 127 8.90 8.02 12.45
C GLU A 127 8.01 7.71 13.67
N GLU A 128 8.03 8.59 14.66
CA GLU A 128 7.13 8.49 15.81
C GLU A 128 5.66 8.50 15.36
N ALA A 129 4.88 7.56 15.90
CA ALA A 129 3.50 7.34 15.50
C ALA A 129 2.63 8.61 15.62
N ASN A 130 1.97 8.96 14.52
CA ASN A 130 1.13 10.16 14.37
C ASN A 130 1.83 11.49 14.66
N SER A 131 3.17 11.55 14.59
CA SER A 131 3.89 12.82 14.53
C SER A 131 3.57 13.56 13.22
N ASP A 132 3.77 14.88 13.18
CA ASP A 132 3.57 15.69 11.98
C ASP A 132 4.40 15.19 10.79
N VAL A 133 5.60 14.66 11.07
CA VAL A 133 6.52 14.12 10.05
C VAL A 133 5.97 12.81 9.47
N GLU A 134 5.52 11.89 10.32
CA GLU A 134 4.89 10.65 9.86
C GLU A 134 3.60 10.93 9.08
N PHE A 135 2.74 11.80 9.63
CA PHE A 135 1.48 12.15 8.99
C PHE A 135 1.70 12.71 7.58
N LYS A 136 2.65 13.61 7.40
CA LYS A 136 2.98 14.20 6.09
C LYS A 136 3.50 13.17 5.08
N LYS A 137 4.25 12.16 5.52
CA LYS A 137 4.87 11.15 4.65
C LYS A 137 3.97 9.96 4.36
N TYR A 138 3.26 9.47 5.36
CA TYR A 138 2.56 8.17 5.31
C TYR A 138 1.07 8.29 5.56
N GLY A 139 0.60 9.41 6.08
CA GLY A 139 -0.76 9.61 6.59
C GLY A 139 -0.91 9.05 8.00
N ARG A 140 -2.15 9.00 8.48
CA ARG A 140 -2.47 8.60 9.84
C ARG A 140 -2.09 7.14 10.13
N ASN A 141 -1.47 6.92 11.29
CA ASN A 141 -1.15 5.59 11.81
C ASN A 141 -2.32 5.07 12.66
N ARG A 142 -3.23 4.35 12.02
CA ARG A 142 -4.43 3.81 12.67
C ARG A 142 -4.12 2.62 13.58
N LEU A 143 -3.11 1.81 13.21
CA LEU A 143 -2.72 0.67 14.02
C LEU A 143 -2.16 1.11 15.37
N ALA A 144 -1.41 2.21 15.44
CA ALA A 144 -0.95 2.78 16.70
C ALA A 144 -2.11 3.27 17.59
N GLU A 145 -3.27 3.58 17.00
CA GLU A 145 -4.50 3.93 17.71
C GLU A 145 -5.36 2.71 18.09
N GLY A 146 -4.89 1.50 17.81
CA GLY A 146 -5.66 0.27 18.03
C GLY A 146 -6.84 0.06 17.07
N LYS A 147 -6.84 0.77 15.93
CA LYS A 147 -7.90 0.68 14.91
C LYS A 147 -7.48 -0.21 13.74
N LEU A 148 -8.45 -0.75 13.03
CA LEU A 148 -8.20 -1.44 11.78
C LEU A 148 -7.82 -0.46 10.64
N PRO A 149 -7.16 -0.93 9.57
CA PRO A 149 -7.03 -0.14 8.35
C PRO A 149 -8.39 0.33 7.86
N LEU A 150 -8.53 1.61 7.49
CA LEU A 150 -9.83 2.19 7.15
C LEU A 150 -10.57 1.44 6.04
N CYS A 151 -9.84 0.94 5.04
CA CYS A 151 -10.41 0.15 3.95
C CYS A 151 -10.98 -1.22 4.40
N ALA A 152 -10.70 -1.66 5.62
CA ALA A 152 -11.26 -2.88 6.20
C ALA A 152 -12.46 -2.59 7.12
N GLU A 153 -12.65 -1.33 7.51
CA GLU A 153 -13.80 -0.88 8.29
C GLU A 153 -14.99 -0.47 7.40
N MET A 154 -14.79 -0.32 6.10
CA MET A 154 -15.78 0.08 5.07
C MET A 154 -16.66 -1.11 4.58
#